data_1224864e2c70ef769dc4146bc51b9f2b
#
_entry.id   1224864e2c70ef769dc4146bc51b9f2b
#
_cell.length_a   1.000
_cell.length_b   1.000
_cell.length_c   1.000
_cell.angle_alpha   90.00
_cell.angle_beta   90.00
_cell.angle_gamma   90.00
#
_symmetry.space_group_name_H-M   'P 1'
#
loop_
_entity.id
_entity.type
_entity.pdbx_description
1 polymer ?
#
loop_
_entity_poly.entity_id
_entity_poly.type
_entity_poly.pdbx_seq_one_letter_code
_entity_poly.pdbx_strand_id
1 'polypeptide(L)'
;MTGSIKGLDSLMKKYNNMTSSVTGPGLEKAVGASIKMVQGEAKLLCPVNDGELRQSIKTSVYRQDEKVIGAAYTNKKHGPYVEFGTGPKGEADHAGISPEVSQSYTQSPWWIHVSQIDAATAEKYHMFYIDTPEGRFYQSSGQAAQPFMYPALKNNEDRATRNIKNYLAREIRKAVQD
;
A
#
# COMPACT_ATOMS: atom_id res chain seq x y z
N MET A 1 32.81 0.38 51.08
CA MET A 1 33.55 1.04 49.96
C MET A 1 32.79 0.74 48.67
N THR A 2 31.90 1.64 48.27
CA THR A 2 31.20 1.54 46.99
C THR A 2 32.14 2.08 45.91
N GLY A 3 32.84 1.18 45.23
CA GLY A 3 33.71 1.55 44.12
C GLY A 3 32.82 2.02 42.91
N SER A 4 32.73 3.33 42.73
CA SER A 4 32.15 3.91 41.54
C SER A 4 33.07 3.61 40.35
N ILE A 5 32.59 2.88 39.39
CA ILE A 5 33.30 2.62 38.12
C ILE A 5 33.31 3.93 37.33
N LYS A 6 34.48 4.56 37.19
CA LYS A 6 34.63 5.78 36.38
C LYS A 6 34.20 5.52 34.96
N GLY A 7 33.28 6.37 34.42
CA GLY A 7 32.78 6.30 33.06
C GLY A 7 31.48 5.54 32.89
N LEU A 8 30.96 4.88 33.93
CA LEU A 8 29.68 4.16 33.84
C LEU A 8 28.50 5.09 33.48
N ASP A 9 28.47 6.28 34.13
CA ASP A 9 27.40 7.28 33.87
C ASP A 9 27.44 7.79 32.42
N SER A 10 28.67 8.02 31.91
CA SER A 10 28.87 8.42 30.53
C SER A 10 28.41 7.32 29.54
N LEU A 11 28.74 6.08 29.83
CA LEU A 11 28.32 4.93 29.04
C LEU A 11 26.81 4.76 29.08
N MET A 12 26.18 4.86 30.24
CA MET A 12 24.73 4.80 30.41
C MET A 12 24.04 5.92 29.66
N LYS A 13 24.56 7.14 29.70
CA LYS A 13 24.03 8.28 28.93
C LYS A 13 24.10 8.01 27.44
N LYS A 14 25.23 7.53 26.93
CA LYS A 14 25.39 7.19 25.50
C LYS A 14 24.45 6.06 25.08
N TYR A 15 24.29 5.03 25.89
CA TYR A 15 23.36 3.94 25.66
C TYR A 15 21.90 4.45 25.57
N ASN A 16 21.47 5.26 26.54
CA ASN A 16 20.13 5.84 26.57
C ASN A 16 19.89 6.77 25.38
N ASN A 17 20.86 7.59 25.00
CA ASN A 17 20.77 8.45 23.81
C ASN A 17 20.65 7.61 22.53
N MET A 18 21.45 6.56 22.40
CA MET A 18 21.38 5.64 21.26
C MET A 18 20.01 4.95 21.19
N THR A 19 19.52 4.41 22.30
CA THR A 19 18.22 3.74 22.35
C THR A 19 17.09 4.70 21.98
N SER A 20 17.07 5.90 22.58
CA SER A 20 16.04 6.90 22.25
C SER A 20 16.10 7.37 20.79
N SER A 21 17.28 7.46 20.20
CA SER A 21 17.45 7.82 18.79
C SER A 21 16.97 6.74 17.84
N VAL A 22 17.20 5.46 18.18
CA VAL A 22 16.80 4.31 17.36
C VAL A 22 15.30 4.01 17.49
N THR A 23 14.72 4.16 18.69
CA THR A 23 13.31 3.86 18.97
C THR A 23 12.40 5.09 18.94
N GLY A 24 12.96 6.29 18.86
CA GLY A 24 12.28 7.57 18.97
C GLY A 24 11.57 8.04 17.69
N PRO A 25 11.09 9.30 17.69
CA PRO A 25 10.36 9.90 16.55
C PRO A 25 11.14 9.89 15.25
N GLY A 26 12.44 9.72 15.30
CA GLY A 26 13.29 9.65 14.13
C GLY A 26 13.05 8.42 13.28
N LEU A 27 12.82 7.26 13.89
CA LEU A 27 12.46 6.05 13.15
C LEU A 27 11.15 6.23 12.39
N GLU A 28 10.17 6.89 12.99
CA GLU A 28 8.90 7.22 12.32
C GLU A 28 9.10 8.12 11.10
N LYS A 29 10.02 9.09 11.18
CA LYS A 29 10.38 9.94 10.03
C LYS A 29 11.04 9.13 8.91
N ALA A 30 11.93 8.20 9.23
CA ALA A 30 12.58 7.34 8.24
C ALA A 30 11.58 6.40 7.55
N VAL A 31 10.71 5.77 8.31
CA VAL A 31 9.62 4.94 7.80
C VAL A 31 8.65 5.79 6.97
N GLY A 32 8.29 6.99 7.45
CA GLY A 32 7.44 7.93 6.74
C GLY A 32 8.00 8.37 5.38
N ALA A 33 9.30 8.64 5.32
CA ALA A 33 9.96 8.94 4.05
C ALA A 33 9.95 7.74 3.09
N SER A 34 10.15 6.53 3.62
CA SER A 34 10.16 5.30 2.84
C SER A 34 8.77 4.97 2.28
N ILE A 35 7.71 5.07 3.08
CA ILE A 35 6.36 4.79 2.59
C ILE A 35 5.84 5.85 1.60
N LYS A 36 6.33 7.09 1.67
CA LYS A 36 6.03 8.11 0.64
C LYS A 36 6.60 7.76 -0.73
N MET A 37 7.75 7.07 -0.79
CA MET A 37 8.28 6.58 -2.08
C MET A 37 7.34 5.52 -2.67
N VAL A 38 6.88 4.59 -1.84
CA VAL A 38 5.88 3.58 -2.24
C VAL A 38 4.59 4.24 -2.72
N GLN A 39 4.08 5.24 -1.99
CA GLN A 39 2.90 6.02 -2.41
C GLN A 39 3.10 6.68 -3.77
N GLY A 40 4.27 7.28 -3.98
CA GLY A 40 4.59 7.93 -5.26
C GLY A 40 4.50 6.95 -6.43
N GLU A 41 5.10 5.78 -6.29
CA GLU A 41 5.07 4.75 -7.33
C GLU A 41 3.67 4.12 -7.46
N ALA A 42 2.96 3.85 -6.36
CA ALA A 42 1.58 3.38 -6.42
C ALA A 42 0.67 4.35 -7.20
N LYS A 43 0.88 5.65 -7.05
CA LYS A 43 0.17 6.66 -7.84
C LYS A 43 0.55 6.65 -9.31
N LEU A 44 1.80 6.32 -9.66
CA LEU A 44 2.23 6.20 -11.06
C LEU A 44 1.65 4.94 -11.73
N LEU A 45 1.64 3.82 -11.01
CA LEU A 45 1.11 2.55 -11.50
C LEU A 45 -0.42 2.49 -11.51
N CYS A 46 -1.08 3.29 -10.67
CA CYS A 46 -2.54 3.29 -10.57
C CYS A 46 -3.19 3.69 -11.89
N PRO A 47 -4.05 2.83 -12.47
CA PRO A 47 -4.80 3.16 -13.68
C PRO A 47 -5.70 4.37 -13.45
N VAL A 48 -5.89 5.17 -14.50
CA VAL A 48 -6.63 6.44 -14.42
C VAL A 48 -7.84 6.39 -15.32
N ASN A 49 -9.00 6.59 -14.72
CA ASN A 49 -10.23 6.93 -15.44
C ASN A 49 -10.55 8.42 -15.17
N ASP A 50 -10.99 8.74 -13.98
CA ASP A 50 -11.25 10.09 -13.46
C ASP A 50 -10.17 10.63 -12.52
N GLY A 51 -9.24 9.77 -12.12
CA GLY A 51 -8.14 10.09 -11.21
C GLY A 51 -8.49 10.02 -9.73
N GLU A 52 -9.72 9.74 -9.35
CA GLU A 52 -10.13 9.68 -7.95
C GLU A 52 -9.38 8.61 -7.15
N LEU A 53 -9.21 7.41 -7.72
CA LEU A 53 -8.47 6.32 -7.07
C LEU A 53 -7.02 6.74 -6.82
N ARG A 54 -6.34 7.27 -7.82
CA ARG A 54 -4.96 7.75 -7.72
C ARG A 54 -4.80 8.82 -6.65
N GLN A 55 -5.71 9.79 -6.59
CA GLN A 55 -5.67 10.88 -5.60
C GLN A 55 -5.97 10.38 -4.17
N SER A 56 -6.76 9.32 -4.03
CA SER A 56 -7.14 8.76 -2.74
C SER A 56 -6.02 7.97 -2.05
N ILE A 57 -4.92 7.63 -2.76
CA ILE A 57 -3.81 6.90 -2.18
C ILE A 57 -3.09 7.79 -1.15
N LYS A 58 -3.13 7.37 0.11
CA LYS A 58 -2.56 8.05 1.27
C LYS A 58 -1.54 7.19 1.98
N THR A 59 -0.79 7.78 2.90
CA THR A 59 0.14 7.06 3.78
C THR A 59 -0.18 7.36 5.23
N SER A 60 0.10 6.39 6.09
CA SER A 60 0.13 6.55 7.54
C SER A 60 1.38 5.91 8.11
N VAL A 61 1.82 6.43 9.25
CA VAL A 61 2.88 5.83 10.07
C VAL A 61 2.35 5.74 11.49
N TYR A 62 2.43 4.58 12.08
CA TYR A 62 1.96 4.34 13.44
C TYR A 62 2.84 3.31 14.15
N ARG A 63 2.76 3.30 15.48
CA ARG A 63 3.39 2.28 16.32
C ARG A 63 2.38 1.22 16.67
N GLN A 64 2.84 -0.01 16.60
CA GLN A 64 2.13 -1.16 17.12
C GLN A 64 3.15 -2.01 17.88
N ASP A 65 2.97 -2.12 19.17
CA ASP A 65 3.96 -2.72 20.08
C ASP A 65 5.34 -2.06 19.92
N GLU A 66 6.39 -2.82 19.68
CA GLU A 66 7.75 -2.34 19.46
C GLU A 66 8.07 -2.01 17.99
N LYS A 67 7.10 -2.09 17.09
CA LYS A 67 7.28 -1.90 15.65
C LYS A 67 6.76 -0.54 15.20
N VAL A 68 7.46 0.08 14.26
CA VAL A 68 6.96 1.24 13.50
C VAL A 68 6.52 0.75 12.13
N ILE A 69 5.25 0.95 11.83
CA ILE A 69 4.62 0.49 10.60
C ILE A 69 4.31 1.69 9.72
N GLY A 70 4.78 1.65 8.47
CA GLY A 70 4.36 2.55 7.40
C GLY A 70 3.38 1.84 6.49
N ALA A 71 2.22 2.43 6.27
CA ALA A 71 1.20 1.88 5.40
C ALA A 71 0.84 2.86 4.27
N ALA A 72 0.73 2.35 3.04
CA ALA A 72 0.05 3.02 1.95
C ALA A 72 -1.33 2.40 1.77
N TYR A 73 -2.36 3.21 1.61
CA TYR A 73 -3.75 2.74 1.56
C TYR A 73 -4.64 3.65 0.72
N THR A 74 -5.78 3.12 0.33
CA THR A 74 -6.88 3.88 -0.27
C THR A 74 -8.19 3.57 0.46
N ASN A 75 -9.08 4.55 0.56
CA ASN A 75 -10.43 4.39 1.10
C ASN A 75 -11.50 4.20 0.00
N LYS A 76 -11.09 4.12 -1.26
CA LYS A 76 -12.01 3.90 -2.37
C LYS A 76 -12.41 2.43 -2.44
N LYS A 77 -13.72 2.16 -2.40
CA LYS A 77 -14.30 0.80 -2.42
C LYS A 77 -13.90 -0.03 -3.65
N HIS A 78 -13.66 0.65 -4.77
CA HIS A 78 -13.23 -0.01 -6.01
C HIS A 78 -11.72 -0.29 -6.07
N GLY A 79 -10.92 0.24 -5.14
CA GLY A 79 -9.47 -0.01 -5.09
C GLY A 79 -9.08 -1.49 -5.10
N PRO A 80 -9.66 -2.34 -4.24
CA PRO A 80 -9.40 -3.78 -4.26
C PRO A 80 -9.78 -4.45 -5.58
N TYR A 81 -10.87 -4.02 -6.23
CA TYR A 81 -11.29 -4.58 -7.52
C TYR A 81 -10.32 -4.25 -8.65
N VAL A 82 -9.66 -3.10 -8.57
CA VAL A 82 -8.60 -2.73 -9.51
C VAL A 82 -7.33 -3.51 -9.23
N GLU A 83 -6.91 -3.59 -7.96
CA GLU A 83 -5.69 -4.29 -7.53
C GLU A 83 -5.74 -5.78 -7.87
N PHE A 84 -6.86 -6.44 -7.58
CA PHE A 84 -6.97 -7.90 -7.65
C PHE A 84 -7.75 -8.42 -8.85
N GLY A 85 -8.45 -7.54 -9.58
CA GLY A 85 -9.40 -7.97 -10.61
C GLY A 85 -10.71 -8.50 -10.03
N THR A 86 -11.64 -8.85 -10.88
CA THR A 86 -12.95 -9.41 -10.51
C THR A 86 -13.45 -10.42 -11.54
N GLY A 87 -14.26 -11.37 -11.08
CA GLY A 87 -14.95 -12.35 -11.93
C GLY A 87 -14.02 -13.25 -12.74
N PRO A 88 -14.55 -13.92 -13.78
CA PRO A 88 -13.77 -14.82 -14.64
C PRO A 88 -12.55 -14.14 -15.29
N LYS A 89 -12.66 -12.86 -15.65
CA LYS A 89 -11.52 -12.12 -16.21
C LYS A 89 -10.42 -11.88 -15.19
N GLY A 90 -10.78 -11.54 -13.93
CA GLY A 90 -9.82 -11.38 -12.86
C GLY A 90 -9.13 -12.70 -12.49
N GLU A 91 -9.86 -13.81 -12.50
CA GLU A 91 -9.27 -15.14 -12.28
C GLU A 91 -8.27 -15.52 -13.39
N ALA A 92 -8.64 -15.24 -14.64
CA ALA A 92 -7.79 -15.57 -15.80
C ALA A 92 -6.52 -14.69 -15.89
N ASP A 93 -6.60 -13.44 -15.41
CA ASP A 93 -5.50 -12.47 -15.49
C ASP A 93 -5.40 -11.66 -14.19
N HIS A 94 -4.56 -12.15 -13.27
CA HIS A 94 -4.22 -11.52 -12.01
C HIS A 94 -2.71 -11.51 -11.74
N ALA A 95 -1.92 -11.42 -12.80
CA ALA A 95 -0.47 -11.34 -12.65
C ALA A 95 -0.04 -10.10 -11.86
N GLY A 96 0.96 -10.26 -10.99
CA GLY A 96 1.54 -9.15 -10.23
C GLY A 96 0.76 -8.73 -8.97
N ILE A 97 -0.29 -9.45 -8.57
CA ILE A 97 -0.93 -9.26 -7.26
C ILE A 97 -0.07 -9.83 -6.13
N SER A 98 -0.36 -9.45 -4.88
CA SER A 98 0.34 -9.99 -3.71
C SER A 98 0.12 -11.50 -3.58
N PRO A 99 1.19 -12.31 -3.44
CA PRO A 99 1.06 -13.75 -3.21
C PRO A 99 0.52 -14.09 -1.81
N GLU A 100 0.52 -13.12 -0.89
CA GLU A 100 0.00 -13.29 0.48
C GLU A 100 -1.53 -13.16 0.54
N VAL A 101 -2.15 -12.69 -0.55
CA VAL A 101 -3.60 -12.46 -0.62
C VAL A 101 -4.24 -13.55 -1.47
N SER A 102 -5.03 -14.41 -0.82
CA SER A 102 -5.86 -15.40 -1.52
C SER A 102 -7.17 -14.75 -1.95
N GLN A 103 -7.41 -14.65 -3.25
CA GLN A 103 -8.65 -14.10 -3.82
C GLN A 103 -9.60 -15.22 -4.24
N SER A 104 -10.89 -14.99 -4.02
CA SER A 104 -11.96 -15.82 -4.55
C SER A 104 -12.72 -15.04 -5.63
N TYR A 105 -12.82 -15.61 -6.81
CA TYR A 105 -13.48 -14.97 -7.95
C TYR A 105 -14.83 -15.60 -8.24
N THR A 106 -15.80 -14.78 -8.65
CA THR A 106 -17.07 -15.28 -9.19
C THR A 106 -16.78 -16.02 -10.49
N GLN A 107 -17.24 -17.27 -10.60
CA GLN A 107 -16.88 -18.18 -11.70
C GLN A 107 -17.70 -17.95 -12.98
N SER A 108 -18.80 -17.22 -12.89
CA SER A 108 -19.71 -16.96 -14.02
C SER A 108 -19.92 -15.47 -14.24
N PRO A 109 -20.16 -15.04 -15.47
CA PRO A 109 -20.63 -13.68 -15.77
C PRO A 109 -21.94 -13.39 -15.04
N TRP A 110 -22.17 -12.12 -14.72
CA TRP A 110 -23.39 -11.64 -14.07
C TRP A 110 -24.06 -10.52 -14.88
N TRP A 111 -25.31 -10.25 -14.57
CA TRP A 111 -26.10 -9.23 -15.24
C TRP A 111 -26.23 -7.99 -14.35
N ILE A 112 -26.07 -6.81 -14.96
CA ILE A 112 -26.19 -5.51 -14.33
C ILE A 112 -27.37 -4.80 -14.97
N HIS A 113 -28.38 -4.42 -14.18
CA HIS A 113 -29.50 -3.66 -14.67
C HIS A 113 -29.08 -2.24 -15.09
N VAL A 114 -29.71 -1.68 -16.11
CA VAL A 114 -29.41 -0.33 -16.66
C VAL A 114 -29.44 0.78 -15.59
N SER A 115 -30.20 0.62 -14.53
CA SER A 115 -30.23 1.60 -13.41
C SER A 115 -28.97 1.59 -12.54
N GLN A 116 -28.10 0.59 -12.67
CA GLN A 116 -26.89 0.41 -11.86
C GLN A 116 -25.59 0.76 -12.60
N ILE A 117 -25.68 1.04 -13.88
CA ILE A 117 -24.54 1.39 -14.74
C ILE A 117 -24.97 2.49 -15.71
N ASP A 118 -24.15 3.50 -15.91
CA ASP A 118 -24.44 4.52 -16.92
C ASP A 118 -24.20 4.00 -18.34
N ALA A 119 -25.00 4.50 -19.29
CA ALA A 119 -24.95 4.05 -20.67
C ALA A 119 -23.61 4.31 -21.35
N ALA A 120 -22.93 5.42 -21.00
CA ALA A 120 -21.62 5.77 -21.55
C ALA A 120 -20.55 4.77 -21.12
N THR A 121 -20.61 4.31 -19.87
CA THR A 121 -19.74 3.24 -19.37
C THR A 121 -19.98 1.92 -20.09
N ALA A 122 -21.24 1.53 -20.25
CA ALA A 122 -21.59 0.28 -20.94
C ALA A 122 -21.13 0.30 -22.42
N GLU A 123 -21.28 1.43 -23.09
CA GLU A 123 -20.81 1.64 -24.48
C GLU A 123 -19.29 1.63 -24.57
N LYS A 124 -18.60 2.36 -23.68
CA LYS A 124 -17.13 2.41 -23.60
C LYS A 124 -16.48 1.02 -23.48
N TYR A 125 -17.12 0.11 -22.75
CA TYR A 125 -16.64 -1.25 -22.53
C TYR A 125 -17.27 -2.28 -23.47
N HIS A 126 -18.08 -1.85 -24.47
CA HIS A 126 -18.76 -2.70 -25.44
C HIS A 126 -19.48 -3.86 -24.78
N MET A 127 -20.23 -3.59 -23.70
CA MET A 127 -20.88 -4.63 -22.91
C MET A 127 -22.01 -5.27 -23.71
N PHE A 128 -22.06 -6.60 -23.73
CA PHE A 128 -23.18 -7.34 -24.25
C PHE A 128 -24.44 -7.03 -23.44
N TYR A 129 -25.59 -6.87 -24.08
CA TYR A 129 -26.84 -6.59 -23.40
C TYR A 129 -28.03 -7.38 -23.95
N ILE A 130 -29.05 -7.50 -23.12
CA ILE A 130 -30.38 -8.01 -23.47
C ILE A 130 -31.43 -7.00 -23.03
N ASP A 131 -32.48 -6.87 -23.81
CA ASP A 131 -33.67 -6.08 -23.45
C ASP A 131 -34.76 -7.03 -22.92
N THR A 132 -35.30 -6.72 -21.75
CA THR A 132 -36.39 -7.45 -21.10
C THR A 132 -37.55 -6.50 -20.80
N PRO A 133 -38.75 -7.00 -20.45
CA PRO A 133 -39.84 -6.13 -20.02
C PRO A 133 -39.50 -5.29 -18.78
N GLU A 134 -38.54 -5.73 -17.95
CA GLU A 134 -38.07 -5.06 -16.74
C GLU A 134 -36.99 -4.02 -17.02
N GLY A 135 -36.45 -3.98 -18.25
CA GLY A 135 -35.40 -3.07 -18.67
C GLY A 135 -34.21 -3.77 -19.34
N ARG A 136 -33.18 -2.98 -19.63
CA ARG A 136 -31.94 -3.49 -20.23
C ARG A 136 -31.01 -4.02 -19.16
N PHE A 137 -30.40 -5.17 -19.43
CA PHE A 137 -29.35 -5.78 -18.61
C PHE A 137 -28.07 -5.92 -19.42
N TYR A 138 -26.96 -5.49 -18.81
CA TYR A 138 -25.61 -5.63 -19.36
C TYR A 138 -24.90 -6.80 -18.72
N GLN A 139 -24.24 -7.63 -19.53
CA GLN A 139 -23.43 -8.74 -19.01
C GLN A 139 -22.03 -8.28 -18.66
N SER A 140 -21.56 -8.63 -17.46
CA SER A 140 -20.21 -8.41 -17.01
C SER A 140 -19.52 -9.74 -16.70
N SER A 141 -18.28 -9.88 -17.17
CA SER A 141 -17.37 -10.98 -16.79
C SER A 141 -16.26 -10.52 -15.85
N GLY A 142 -16.43 -9.33 -15.25
CA GLY A 142 -15.42 -8.71 -14.41
C GLY A 142 -14.32 -8.00 -15.20
N GLN A 143 -13.21 -7.77 -14.53
CA GLN A 143 -12.02 -7.11 -15.09
C GLN A 143 -10.75 -7.83 -14.68
N ALA A 144 -9.74 -7.80 -15.56
CA ALA A 144 -8.38 -8.23 -15.22
C ALA A 144 -7.82 -7.41 -14.04
N ALA A 145 -6.91 -7.99 -13.29
CA ALA A 145 -6.18 -7.27 -12.26
C ALA A 145 -5.28 -6.20 -12.90
N GLN A 146 -5.21 -5.04 -12.27
CA GLN A 146 -4.28 -3.96 -12.60
C GLN A 146 -3.58 -3.54 -11.29
N PRO A 147 -2.67 -4.37 -10.77
CA PRO A 147 -2.07 -4.16 -9.47
C PRO A 147 -1.19 -2.92 -9.48
N PHE A 148 -1.33 -2.07 -8.45
CA PHE A 148 -0.58 -0.83 -8.29
C PHE A 148 0.01 -0.67 -6.89
N MET A 149 -0.60 -1.28 -5.87
CA MET A 149 -0.12 -1.18 -4.48
C MET A 149 1.01 -2.18 -4.21
N TYR A 150 0.79 -3.45 -4.53
CA TYR A 150 1.79 -4.47 -4.29
C TYR A 150 3.06 -4.29 -5.13
N PRO A 151 3.00 -4.06 -6.45
CA PRO A 151 4.20 -3.77 -7.24
C PRO A 151 4.95 -2.53 -6.75
N ALA A 152 4.25 -1.47 -6.35
CA ALA A 152 4.88 -0.28 -5.80
C ALA A 152 5.64 -0.58 -4.49
N LEU A 153 5.08 -1.42 -3.62
CA LEU A 153 5.76 -1.86 -2.40
C LEU A 153 7.01 -2.68 -2.75
N LYS A 154 6.84 -3.68 -3.62
CA LYS A 154 7.90 -4.62 -3.99
C LYS A 154 9.08 -3.94 -4.67
N ASN A 155 8.82 -3.05 -5.62
CA ASN A 155 9.84 -2.30 -6.33
C ASN A 155 10.65 -1.35 -5.42
N ASN A 156 10.05 -0.88 -4.32
CA ASN A 156 10.71 0.02 -3.37
C ASN A 156 11.28 -0.68 -2.13
N GLU A 157 11.15 -1.99 -1.98
CA GLU A 157 11.57 -2.74 -0.79
C GLU A 157 13.04 -2.49 -0.42
N ASP A 158 13.95 -2.68 -1.37
CA ASP A 158 15.38 -2.48 -1.16
C ASP A 158 15.73 -1.02 -0.88
N ARG A 159 15.07 -0.10 -1.59
CA ARG A 159 15.30 1.34 -1.41
C ARG A 159 14.80 1.83 -0.05
N ALA A 160 13.64 1.38 0.37
CA ALA A 160 13.07 1.66 1.68
C ALA A 160 13.97 1.12 2.80
N THR A 161 14.41 -0.13 2.66
CA THR A 161 15.34 -0.78 3.59
C THR A 161 16.65 -0.01 3.72
N ARG A 162 17.28 0.37 2.60
CA ARG A 162 18.50 1.19 2.61
C ARG A 162 18.30 2.55 3.26
N ASN A 163 17.18 3.20 2.99
CA ASN A 163 16.85 4.50 3.58
C ASN A 163 16.75 4.41 5.10
N ILE A 164 16.04 3.41 5.62
CA ILE A 164 15.90 3.19 7.07
C ILE A 164 17.26 2.84 7.69
N LYS A 165 18.02 1.92 7.09
CA LYS A 165 19.37 1.54 7.57
C LYS A 165 20.31 2.74 7.63
N ASN A 166 20.35 3.57 6.59
CA ASN A 166 21.21 4.76 6.54
C ASN A 166 20.80 5.78 7.61
N TYR A 167 19.49 5.94 7.82
CA TYR A 167 18.99 6.81 8.88
C TYR A 167 19.46 6.32 10.25
N LEU A 168 19.22 5.06 10.58
CA LEU A 168 19.62 4.46 11.87
C LEU A 168 21.13 4.55 12.08
N ALA A 169 21.94 4.21 11.05
CA ALA A 169 23.39 4.31 11.15
C ALA A 169 23.87 5.73 11.45
N ARG A 170 23.22 6.75 10.87
CA ARG A 170 23.53 8.15 11.13
C ARG A 170 23.20 8.55 12.57
N GLU A 171 22.03 8.17 13.06
CA GLU A 171 21.59 8.52 14.41
C GLU A 171 22.41 7.80 15.48
N ILE A 172 22.78 6.53 15.26
CA ILE A 172 23.69 5.80 16.13
C ILE A 172 25.06 6.49 16.21
N ARG A 173 25.64 6.90 15.06
CA ARG A 173 26.92 7.61 15.04
C ARG A 173 26.88 8.91 15.83
N LYS A 174 25.82 9.70 15.71
CA LYS A 174 25.65 10.93 16.49
C LYS A 174 25.62 10.63 17.99
N ALA A 175 24.80 9.67 18.41
CA ALA A 175 24.63 9.32 19.81
C ALA A 175 25.91 8.77 20.48
N VAL A 176 26.86 8.24 19.71
CA VAL A 176 28.16 7.76 20.18
C VAL A 176 29.20 8.90 20.31
N GLN A 177 29.08 9.95 19.48
CA GLN A 177 30.01 11.09 19.48
C GLN A 177 29.71 12.10 20.58
N ASP A 178 28.43 12.22 21.01
CA ASP A 178 27.99 13.04 22.16
C ASP A 178 28.20 12.30 23.50
#